data_5e23aae077a9478a7679aa418ec1e34a
#
_entry.id   5e23aae077a9478a7679aa418ec1e34a
#
_cell.length_a   1.000
_cell.length_b   1.000
_cell.length_c   1.000
_cell.angle_alpha   90.00
_cell.angle_beta   90.00
_cell.angle_gamma   90.00
#
_symmetry.space_group_name_H-M   'P 1'
#
loop_
_entity.id
_entity.type
_entity.pdbx_description
1 polymer ?
#
loop_
_entity_poly.entity_id
_entity_poly.type
_entity_poly.pdbx_seq_one_letter_code
_entity_poly.pdbx_strand_id
1 'polypeptide(L)'
;GYDAVCMQPNSGAQGEYAGLLAIRHYHESRNEGHRDICLIPASAHGTNPASAHMAGMQVVVVACDKNGNIDLTDLRAKAEQAGDNLSCIMVTYPSTHGVYEETIREVCEVVHQFGGQVYLDGANMNAQVGITSPGFIGADVSHLNLHKTFCIPHGGGGPGMGPIGVKAHLAPFVPGHSVVQIEGMLTRQGAVSAAPFGSASI
;
A
#
# COMPACT_ATOMS: atom_id res chain seq x y z
N GLY A 1 -5.07 11.05 7.20
CA GLY A 1 -6.31 10.74 6.48
C GLY A 1 -6.65 9.25 6.51
N TYR A 2 -6.10 8.48 7.49
CA TYR A 2 -6.40 7.08 7.76
C TYR A 2 -7.08 6.90 9.11
N ASP A 3 -7.74 5.76 9.28
CA ASP A 3 -8.52 5.45 10.48
C ASP A 3 -7.74 4.58 11.47
N ALA A 4 -6.76 3.79 10.98
CA ALA A 4 -5.89 2.99 11.82
C ALA A 4 -4.45 3.00 11.30
N VAL A 5 -3.49 2.76 12.21
CA VAL A 5 -2.06 2.69 11.92
C VAL A 5 -1.46 1.46 12.61
N CYS A 6 -0.68 0.68 11.85
CA CYS A 6 0.13 -0.41 12.39
C CYS A 6 1.61 -0.04 12.33
N MET A 7 2.26 -0.02 13.49
CA MET A 7 3.67 0.35 13.64
C MET A 7 4.64 -0.84 13.52
N GLN A 8 4.13 -2.05 13.32
CA GLN A 8 4.94 -3.27 13.36
C GLN A 8 6.00 -3.38 12.24
N PRO A 9 5.73 -2.99 10.97
CA PRO A 9 6.69 -3.19 9.90
C PRO A 9 8.02 -2.45 10.14
N ASN A 10 9.14 -3.16 9.97
CA ASN A 10 10.50 -2.66 10.20
C ASN A 10 11.16 -2.02 8.98
N SER A 11 10.49 -2.05 7.84
CA SER A 11 10.99 -1.50 6.58
C SER A 11 9.83 -1.20 5.63
N GLY A 12 10.11 -0.45 4.56
CA GLY A 12 9.14 -0.23 3.51
C GLY A 12 8.63 -1.55 2.90
N ALA A 13 9.52 -2.47 2.60
CA ALA A 13 9.17 -3.77 2.04
C ALA A 13 8.25 -4.59 2.96
N GLN A 14 8.47 -4.55 4.29
CA GLN A 14 7.53 -5.16 5.23
C GLN A 14 6.20 -4.42 5.28
N GLY A 15 6.20 -3.09 5.15
CA GLY A 15 4.99 -2.29 5.03
C GLY A 15 4.21 -2.63 3.77
N GLU A 16 4.90 -2.78 2.62
CA GLU A 16 4.29 -3.24 1.37
C GLU A 16 3.59 -4.59 1.57
N TYR A 17 4.31 -5.57 2.09
CA TYR A 17 3.78 -6.91 2.33
C TYR A 17 2.60 -6.89 3.31
N ALA A 18 2.73 -6.20 4.44
CA ALA A 18 1.67 -6.11 5.44
C ALA A 18 0.39 -5.47 4.90
N GLY A 19 0.51 -4.40 4.12
CA GLY A 19 -0.63 -3.73 3.51
C GLY A 19 -1.31 -4.57 2.43
N LEU A 20 -0.53 -5.29 1.60
CA LEU A 20 -1.08 -6.21 0.60
C LEU A 20 -1.77 -7.41 1.25
N LEU A 21 -1.22 -7.94 2.35
CA LEU A 21 -1.90 -8.97 3.14
C LEU A 21 -3.23 -8.46 3.72
N ALA A 22 -3.26 -7.22 4.21
CA ALA A 22 -4.51 -6.63 4.71
C ALA A 22 -5.58 -6.57 3.61
N ILE A 23 -5.21 -6.18 2.39
CA ILE A 23 -6.11 -6.19 1.23
C ILE A 23 -6.59 -7.62 0.92
N ARG A 24 -5.66 -8.58 0.86
CA ARG A 24 -6.00 -9.98 0.58
C ARG A 24 -7.00 -10.54 1.59
N HIS A 25 -6.73 -10.38 2.86
CA HIS A 25 -7.62 -10.87 3.92
C HIS A 25 -8.99 -10.14 3.95
N TYR A 26 -9.01 -8.86 3.58
CA TYR A 26 -10.25 -8.13 3.38
C TYR A 26 -11.11 -8.81 2.30
N HIS A 27 -10.55 -9.12 1.13
CA HIS A 27 -11.26 -9.83 0.08
C HIS A 27 -11.67 -11.24 0.52
N GLU A 28 -10.78 -12.00 1.15
CA GLU A 28 -11.08 -13.33 1.69
C GLU A 28 -12.26 -13.31 2.67
N SER A 29 -12.32 -12.29 3.55
CA SER A 29 -13.42 -12.13 4.52
C SER A 29 -14.79 -11.91 3.89
N ARG A 30 -14.81 -11.49 2.65
CA ARG A 30 -16.00 -11.23 1.85
C ARG A 30 -16.35 -12.38 0.90
N ASN A 31 -15.66 -13.52 1.00
CA ASN A 31 -15.72 -14.65 0.06
C ASN A 31 -15.24 -14.26 -1.37
N GLU A 32 -14.38 -13.25 -1.47
CA GLU A 32 -13.78 -12.76 -2.70
C GLU A 32 -12.29 -13.15 -2.82
N GLY A 33 -11.88 -14.28 -2.25
CA GLY A 33 -10.50 -14.75 -2.26
C GLY A 33 -9.94 -15.09 -3.65
N HIS A 34 -10.78 -15.06 -4.69
CA HIS A 34 -10.38 -15.15 -6.09
C HIS A 34 -9.78 -13.85 -6.63
N ARG A 35 -9.95 -12.71 -5.96
CA ARG A 35 -9.36 -11.43 -6.33
C ARG A 35 -7.86 -11.46 -6.08
N ASP A 36 -7.09 -11.80 -7.09
CA ASP A 36 -5.63 -11.98 -6.99
C ASP A 36 -4.82 -11.11 -7.97
N ILE A 37 -5.47 -10.30 -8.81
CA ILE A 37 -4.77 -9.43 -9.75
C ILE A 37 -4.39 -8.11 -9.06
N CYS A 38 -3.08 -7.79 -9.11
CA CYS A 38 -2.52 -6.51 -8.69
C CYS A 38 -2.05 -5.73 -9.91
N LEU A 39 -2.67 -4.59 -10.18
CA LEU A 39 -2.21 -3.66 -11.22
C LEU A 39 -1.01 -2.87 -10.69
N ILE A 40 0.05 -2.76 -11.47
CA ILE A 40 1.25 -2.01 -11.08
C ILE A 40 1.70 -1.14 -12.26
N PRO A 41 1.68 0.21 -12.12
CA PRO A 41 2.20 1.09 -13.16
C PRO A 41 3.68 0.86 -13.41
N ALA A 42 4.12 1.03 -14.66
CA ALA A 42 5.54 0.93 -15.04
C ALA A 42 6.43 1.94 -14.30
N SER A 43 5.84 3.02 -13.77
CA SER A 43 6.48 4.04 -12.93
C SER A 43 6.57 3.69 -11.44
N ALA A 44 6.08 2.52 -11.04
CA ALA A 44 6.11 2.08 -9.63
C ALA A 44 7.53 1.67 -9.21
N HIS A 45 7.76 1.67 -7.90
CA HIS A 45 9.02 1.19 -7.33
C HIS A 45 9.24 -0.30 -7.63
N GLY A 46 10.49 -0.69 -7.92
CA GLY A 46 10.83 -2.07 -8.31
C GLY A 46 10.53 -3.15 -7.26
N THR A 47 10.36 -2.78 -5.98
CA THR A 47 9.95 -3.72 -4.91
C THR A 47 8.46 -4.06 -4.96
N ASN A 48 7.64 -3.22 -5.57
CA ASN A 48 6.18 -3.42 -5.58
C ASN A 48 5.77 -4.74 -6.23
N PRO A 49 6.28 -5.13 -7.42
CA PRO A 49 5.98 -6.44 -8.00
C PRO A 49 6.40 -7.61 -7.12
N ALA A 50 7.56 -7.53 -6.46
CA ALA A 50 8.06 -8.57 -5.58
C ALA A 50 7.14 -8.76 -4.36
N SER A 51 6.72 -7.65 -3.74
CA SER A 51 5.80 -7.66 -2.60
C SER A 51 4.43 -8.22 -2.99
N ALA A 52 3.91 -7.89 -4.18
CA ALA A 52 2.66 -8.43 -4.70
C ALA A 52 2.75 -9.96 -4.89
N HIS A 53 3.84 -10.46 -5.49
CA HIS A 53 4.06 -11.90 -5.61
C HIS A 53 4.17 -12.59 -4.26
N MET A 54 4.87 -12.02 -3.29
CA MET A 54 4.96 -12.56 -1.93
C MET A 54 3.60 -12.64 -1.25
N ALA A 55 2.70 -11.69 -1.54
CA ALA A 55 1.32 -11.72 -1.07
C ALA A 55 0.41 -12.69 -1.84
N GLY A 56 0.95 -13.41 -2.84
CA GLY A 56 0.22 -14.38 -3.65
C GLY A 56 -0.63 -13.75 -4.75
N MET A 57 -0.29 -12.54 -5.19
CA MET A 57 -1.01 -11.83 -6.25
C MET A 57 -0.31 -11.97 -7.60
N GLN A 58 -1.09 -11.92 -8.67
CA GLN A 58 -0.62 -11.87 -10.05
C GLN A 58 -0.44 -10.41 -10.48
N VAL A 59 0.76 -10.07 -10.96
CA VAL A 59 1.08 -8.70 -11.38
C VAL A 59 0.68 -8.47 -12.83
N VAL A 60 -0.09 -7.41 -13.07
CA VAL A 60 -0.40 -6.89 -14.39
C VAL A 60 0.13 -5.46 -14.50
N VAL A 61 1.08 -5.24 -15.41
CA VAL A 61 1.72 -3.94 -15.58
C VAL A 61 0.80 -2.98 -16.33
N VAL A 62 0.63 -1.76 -15.79
CA VAL A 62 -0.09 -0.66 -16.46
C VAL A 62 0.95 0.26 -17.10
N ALA A 63 0.70 0.66 -18.35
CA ALA A 63 1.58 1.55 -19.09
C ALA A 63 1.60 2.98 -18.50
N CYS A 64 2.68 3.70 -18.77
CA CYS A 64 2.75 5.14 -18.57
C CYS A 64 2.72 5.87 -19.92
N ASP A 65 2.21 7.09 -19.92
CA ASP A 65 2.26 7.97 -21.08
C ASP A 65 3.68 8.52 -21.32
N LYS A 66 3.86 9.30 -22.39
CA LYS A 66 5.14 9.92 -22.73
C LYS A 66 5.66 10.93 -21.71
N ASN A 67 4.80 11.40 -20.82
CA ASN A 67 5.15 12.35 -19.76
C ASN A 67 5.45 11.63 -18.42
N GLY A 68 5.29 10.30 -18.40
CA GLY A 68 5.52 9.47 -17.24
C GLY A 68 4.32 9.33 -16.29
N ASN A 69 3.15 9.85 -16.67
CA ASN A 69 1.91 9.63 -15.93
C ASN A 69 1.32 8.24 -16.25
N ILE A 70 0.48 7.72 -15.38
CA ILE A 70 -0.25 6.48 -15.62
C ILE A 70 -1.20 6.68 -16.82
N ASP A 71 -1.11 5.80 -17.81
CA ASP A 71 -2.05 5.81 -18.93
C ASP A 71 -3.43 5.33 -18.48
N LEU A 72 -4.36 6.27 -18.33
CA LEU A 72 -5.72 5.98 -17.87
C LEU A 72 -6.51 5.08 -18.83
N THR A 73 -6.19 5.12 -20.13
CA THR A 73 -6.84 4.25 -21.12
C THR A 73 -6.41 2.81 -20.91
N ASP A 74 -5.12 2.58 -20.74
CA ASP A 74 -4.57 1.26 -20.45
C ASP A 74 -5.02 0.75 -19.07
N LEU A 75 -5.05 1.64 -18.07
CA LEU A 75 -5.56 1.30 -16.73
C LEU A 75 -7.00 0.82 -16.77
N ARG A 76 -7.90 1.55 -17.44
CA ARG A 76 -9.31 1.16 -17.57
C ARG A 76 -9.46 -0.18 -18.29
N ALA A 77 -8.76 -0.36 -19.40
CA ALA A 77 -8.81 -1.62 -20.16
C ALA A 77 -8.34 -2.81 -19.32
N LYS A 78 -7.27 -2.67 -18.54
CA LYS A 78 -6.74 -3.73 -17.67
C LYS A 78 -7.61 -3.98 -16.44
N ALA A 79 -8.20 -2.94 -15.85
CA ALA A 79 -9.16 -3.08 -14.77
C ALA A 79 -10.43 -3.81 -15.24
N GLU A 80 -10.94 -3.48 -16.42
CA GLU A 80 -12.08 -4.17 -17.04
C GLU A 80 -11.74 -5.63 -17.37
N GLN A 81 -10.55 -5.90 -17.93
CA GLN A 81 -10.08 -7.26 -18.21
C GLN A 81 -9.93 -8.09 -16.94
N ALA A 82 -9.45 -7.50 -15.85
CA ALA A 82 -9.35 -8.16 -14.55
C ALA A 82 -10.75 -8.42 -13.95
N GLY A 83 -11.68 -7.48 -14.12
CA GLY A 83 -13.06 -7.61 -13.63
C GLY A 83 -13.12 -7.98 -12.16
N ASP A 84 -13.84 -9.05 -11.84
CA ASP A 84 -13.98 -9.53 -10.47
C ASP A 84 -12.70 -10.14 -9.87
N ASN A 85 -11.66 -10.35 -10.66
CA ASN A 85 -10.36 -10.80 -10.15
C ASN A 85 -9.45 -9.63 -9.71
N LEU A 86 -9.86 -8.37 -9.93
CA LEU A 86 -9.07 -7.23 -9.51
C LEU A 86 -9.00 -7.14 -7.98
N SER A 87 -7.82 -7.36 -7.42
CA SER A 87 -7.54 -7.20 -5.98
C SER A 87 -7.20 -5.77 -5.63
N CYS A 88 -6.20 -5.21 -6.32
CA CYS A 88 -5.72 -3.86 -6.02
C CYS A 88 -4.91 -3.27 -7.18
N ILE A 89 -4.61 -1.98 -7.03
CA ILE A 89 -3.50 -1.32 -7.70
C ILE A 89 -2.43 -0.99 -6.67
N MET A 90 -1.15 -1.01 -7.06
CA MET A 90 -0.04 -0.57 -6.21
C MET A 90 0.72 0.56 -6.91
N VAL A 91 0.59 1.78 -6.40
CA VAL A 91 1.10 3.01 -7.01
C VAL A 91 2.18 3.63 -6.13
N THR A 92 3.34 3.94 -6.69
CA THR A 92 4.35 4.77 -6.03
C THR A 92 4.02 6.25 -6.28
N TYR A 93 3.90 7.05 -5.21
CA TYR A 93 3.47 8.44 -5.34
C TYR A 93 4.25 9.39 -4.43
N PRO A 94 4.94 10.40 -4.97
CA PRO A 94 5.21 10.61 -6.40
C PRO A 94 5.94 9.44 -7.05
N SER A 95 5.84 9.31 -8.39
CA SER A 95 6.38 8.14 -9.10
C SER A 95 7.92 8.10 -9.10
N THR A 96 8.50 6.94 -9.46
CA THR A 96 9.96 6.83 -9.63
C THR A 96 10.50 7.66 -10.79
N HIS A 97 9.64 8.09 -11.70
CA HIS A 97 9.98 9.04 -12.77
C HIS A 97 10.03 10.50 -12.28
N GLY A 98 9.76 10.75 -10.99
CA GLY A 98 9.67 12.09 -10.41
C GLY A 98 8.39 12.84 -10.77
N VAL A 99 7.39 12.15 -11.26
CA VAL A 99 6.11 12.73 -11.67
C VAL A 99 5.13 12.74 -10.50
N TYR A 100 4.55 13.91 -10.27
CA TYR A 100 3.43 14.08 -9.36
C TYR A 100 2.14 13.85 -10.17
N GLU A 101 1.58 12.65 -10.08
CA GLU A 101 0.46 12.17 -10.90
C GLU A 101 -0.76 13.08 -10.76
N GLU A 102 -1.10 13.83 -11.81
CA GLU A 102 -2.22 14.78 -11.79
C GLU A 102 -3.57 14.06 -11.69
N THR A 103 -3.66 12.88 -12.27
CA THR A 103 -4.88 12.08 -12.37
C THR A 103 -5.01 11.03 -11.26
N ILE A 104 -4.22 11.11 -10.20
CA ILE A 104 -4.17 10.08 -9.14
C ILE A 104 -5.55 9.76 -8.55
N ARG A 105 -6.43 10.74 -8.41
CA ARG A 105 -7.79 10.51 -7.90
C ARG A 105 -8.62 9.69 -8.86
N GLU A 106 -8.52 9.97 -10.16
CA GLU A 106 -9.19 9.19 -11.20
C GLU A 106 -8.66 7.76 -11.26
N VAL A 107 -7.35 7.57 -11.07
CA VAL A 107 -6.74 6.24 -10.90
C VAL A 107 -7.38 5.47 -9.75
N CYS A 108 -7.53 6.11 -8.57
CA CYS A 108 -8.20 5.49 -7.41
C CYS A 108 -9.66 5.14 -7.73
N GLU A 109 -10.40 6.06 -8.34
CA GLU A 109 -11.82 5.87 -8.69
C GLU A 109 -12.02 4.70 -9.64
N VAL A 110 -11.18 4.58 -10.68
CA VAL A 110 -11.23 3.47 -11.63
C VAL A 110 -11.08 2.13 -10.91
N VAL A 111 -10.10 2.01 -10.03
CA VAL A 111 -9.84 0.76 -9.31
C VAL A 111 -11.00 0.41 -8.36
N HIS A 112 -11.52 1.40 -7.64
CA HIS A 112 -12.66 1.22 -6.74
C HIS A 112 -13.95 0.82 -7.49
N GLN A 113 -14.18 1.31 -8.73
CA GLN A 113 -15.32 0.92 -9.56
C GLN A 113 -15.36 -0.57 -9.84
N PHE A 114 -14.21 -1.23 -9.92
CA PHE A 114 -14.08 -2.69 -10.12
C PHE A 114 -13.92 -3.45 -8.79
N GLY A 115 -14.11 -2.81 -7.65
CA GLY A 115 -14.04 -3.42 -6.33
C GLY A 115 -12.63 -3.67 -5.81
N GLY A 116 -11.60 -3.23 -6.56
CA GLY A 116 -10.21 -3.28 -6.12
C GLY A 116 -9.87 -2.25 -5.05
N GLN A 117 -8.76 -2.44 -4.37
CA GLN A 117 -8.24 -1.53 -3.34
C GLN A 117 -7.04 -0.75 -3.87
N VAL A 118 -6.78 0.42 -3.30
CA VAL A 118 -5.63 1.26 -3.69
C VAL A 118 -4.56 1.19 -2.62
N TYR A 119 -3.43 0.56 -2.97
CA TYR A 119 -2.19 0.63 -2.22
C TYR A 119 -1.33 1.77 -2.75
N LEU A 120 -1.03 2.75 -1.91
CA LEU A 120 -0.13 3.85 -2.25
C LEU A 120 1.22 3.65 -1.54
N ASP A 121 2.26 3.41 -2.34
CA ASP A 121 3.63 3.43 -1.85
C ASP A 121 4.05 4.87 -1.60
N GLY A 122 3.93 5.27 -0.35
CA GLY A 122 4.28 6.59 0.17
C GLY A 122 5.57 6.57 0.99
N ALA A 123 6.51 5.68 0.67
CA ALA A 123 7.75 5.52 1.42
C ALA A 123 8.45 6.84 1.73
N ASN A 124 8.44 7.79 0.81
CA ASN A 124 8.92 9.15 0.99
C ASN A 124 7.75 10.14 0.85
N MET A 125 7.42 10.83 1.94
CA MET A 125 6.33 11.80 1.98
C MET A 125 6.77 13.26 1.77
N ASN A 126 8.04 13.54 1.48
CA ASN A 126 8.54 14.92 1.39
C ASN A 126 7.72 15.79 0.43
N ALA A 127 7.26 15.23 -0.69
CA ALA A 127 6.46 15.96 -1.68
C ALA A 127 4.99 16.13 -1.28
N GLN A 128 4.52 15.43 -0.23
CA GLN A 128 3.11 15.45 0.18
C GLN A 128 2.87 16.28 1.45
N VAL A 129 3.86 16.35 2.34
CA VAL A 129 3.74 17.01 3.65
C VAL A 129 3.33 18.47 3.48
N GLY A 130 2.24 18.84 4.13
CA GLY A 130 1.68 20.20 4.06
C GLY A 130 0.86 20.50 2.80
N ILE A 131 0.83 19.58 1.82
CA ILE A 131 0.13 19.77 0.54
C ILE A 131 -1.07 18.82 0.44
N THR A 132 -0.84 17.54 0.69
CA THR A 132 -1.86 16.49 0.59
C THR A 132 -1.58 15.35 1.54
N SER A 133 -2.44 14.32 1.54
CA SER A 133 -2.21 13.08 2.29
C SER A 133 -2.74 11.87 1.50
N PRO A 134 -2.15 10.68 1.70
CA PRO A 134 -2.56 9.48 0.98
C PRO A 134 -4.05 9.16 1.09
N GLY A 135 -4.61 9.24 2.29
CA GLY A 135 -6.03 8.99 2.50
C GLY A 135 -6.96 10.02 1.87
N PHE A 136 -6.52 11.28 1.72
CA PHE A 136 -7.26 12.32 1.00
C PHE A 136 -7.22 12.12 -0.53
N ILE A 137 -6.13 11.59 -1.04
CA ILE A 137 -5.98 11.23 -2.46
C ILE A 137 -6.96 10.13 -2.86
N GLY A 138 -7.27 9.20 -1.97
CA GLY A 138 -8.16 8.07 -2.22
C GLY A 138 -7.53 6.70 -1.95
N ALA A 139 -6.31 6.66 -1.41
CA ALA A 139 -5.68 5.41 -1.06
C ALA A 139 -6.36 4.72 0.13
N ASP A 140 -6.45 3.40 0.08
CA ASP A 140 -7.03 2.54 1.14
C ASP A 140 -5.97 2.13 2.15
N VAL A 141 -4.75 1.95 1.70
CA VAL A 141 -3.58 1.66 2.52
C VAL A 141 -2.34 2.31 1.93
N SER A 142 -1.45 2.76 2.80
CA SER A 142 -0.09 3.15 2.41
C SER A 142 0.91 2.84 3.51
N HIS A 143 2.18 2.64 3.13
CA HIS A 143 3.27 2.68 4.08
C HIS A 143 4.04 3.99 3.94
N LEU A 144 4.77 4.33 4.97
CA LEU A 144 5.74 5.41 4.95
C LEU A 144 7.01 4.97 5.69
N ASN A 145 8.17 5.45 5.22
CA ASN A 145 9.43 5.12 5.87
C ASN A 145 9.82 6.23 6.84
N LEU A 146 9.78 5.96 8.14
CA LEU A 146 10.16 6.95 9.16
C LEU A 146 11.63 7.37 9.06
N HIS A 147 12.48 6.51 8.49
CA HIS A 147 13.90 6.79 8.22
C HIS A 147 14.14 7.61 6.94
N LYS A 148 13.10 8.08 6.27
CA LYS A 148 13.19 9.01 5.13
C LYS A 148 12.71 10.39 5.56
N THR A 149 11.44 10.72 5.34
CA THR A 149 10.85 12.04 5.61
C THR A 149 10.99 12.48 7.07
N PHE A 150 10.91 11.54 8.02
CA PHE A 150 10.88 11.85 9.45
C PHE A 150 12.23 11.68 10.15
N CYS A 151 13.24 11.22 9.43
CA CYS A 151 14.64 11.12 9.89
C CYS A 151 14.81 10.52 11.29
N ILE A 152 13.99 9.54 11.67
CA ILE A 152 13.97 8.92 13.01
C ILE A 152 15.33 9.01 13.74
N PRO A 153 15.49 8.81 15.05
CA PRO A 153 16.61 9.31 15.89
C PRO A 153 18.03 9.17 15.35
N HIS A 154 18.29 8.23 14.43
CA HIS A 154 19.58 8.01 13.79
C HIS A 154 19.83 8.87 12.53
N GLY A 155 19.07 9.94 12.30
CA GLY A 155 19.30 10.88 11.19
C GLY A 155 18.94 10.36 9.81
N GLY A 156 18.00 9.40 9.72
CA GLY A 156 17.51 8.85 8.45
C GLY A 156 18.26 7.62 7.95
N GLY A 157 19.31 7.17 8.62
CA GLY A 157 20.03 5.92 8.33
C GLY A 157 19.77 4.84 9.38
N GLY A 158 20.35 3.64 9.23
CA GLY A 158 20.24 2.55 10.21
C GLY A 158 18.92 1.81 10.21
N PRO A 159 18.48 1.26 11.38
CA PRO A 159 17.22 0.50 11.43
C PRO A 159 16.05 1.30 10.92
N GLY A 160 15.25 0.68 10.05
CA GLY A 160 14.12 1.32 9.42
C GLY A 160 12.81 1.05 10.12
N MET A 161 11.79 1.81 9.74
CA MET A 161 10.39 1.50 10.00
C MET A 161 9.57 1.80 8.76
N GLY A 162 8.54 0.98 8.54
CA GLY A 162 7.57 1.16 7.46
C GLY A 162 6.15 1.00 7.96
N PRO A 163 5.68 1.85 8.91
CA PRO A 163 4.31 1.74 9.40
C PRO A 163 3.32 1.88 8.26
N ILE A 164 2.19 1.17 8.38
CA ILE A 164 1.09 1.27 7.44
C ILE A 164 -0.09 2.00 8.06
N GLY A 165 -0.66 2.93 7.29
CA GLY A 165 -1.94 3.55 7.56
C GLY A 165 -3.02 2.93 6.69
N VAL A 166 -4.20 2.69 7.22
CA VAL A 166 -5.31 2.04 6.50
C VAL A 166 -6.64 2.75 6.76
N LYS A 167 -7.55 2.65 5.78
CA LYS A 167 -8.95 3.03 5.93
C LYS A 167 -9.68 2.06 6.87
N ALA A 168 -10.80 2.49 7.43
CA ALA A 168 -11.58 1.76 8.43
C ALA A 168 -11.89 0.32 8.04
N HIS A 169 -12.23 0.06 6.77
CA HIS A 169 -12.58 -1.29 6.30
C HIS A 169 -11.39 -2.25 6.27
N LEU A 170 -10.15 -1.75 6.19
CA LEU A 170 -8.93 -2.55 6.25
C LEU A 170 -8.36 -2.66 7.67
N ALA A 171 -8.81 -1.86 8.61
CA ALA A 171 -8.30 -1.84 9.99
C ALA A 171 -8.33 -3.21 10.69
N PRO A 172 -9.39 -4.05 10.55
CA PRO A 172 -9.42 -5.37 11.15
C PRO A 172 -8.37 -6.35 10.61
N PHE A 173 -7.73 -6.03 9.49
CA PHE A 173 -6.84 -6.92 8.75
C PHE A 173 -5.36 -6.53 8.83
N VAL A 174 -5.02 -5.50 9.60
CA VAL A 174 -3.60 -5.15 9.83
C VAL A 174 -2.91 -6.21 10.70
N PRO A 175 -1.57 -6.37 10.60
CA PRO A 175 -0.85 -7.37 11.37
C PRO A 175 -1.08 -7.26 12.86
N GLY A 176 -1.43 -8.39 13.49
CA GLY A 176 -1.52 -8.55 14.93
C GLY A 176 -0.21 -9.05 15.54
N HIS A 177 -0.27 -9.59 16.74
CA HIS A 177 0.89 -10.19 17.40
C HIS A 177 0.48 -11.49 18.13
N SER A 178 1.31 -12.53 17.99
CA SER A 178 0.98 -13.87 18.54
C SER A 178 1.00 -13.95 20.06
N VAL A 179 1.72 -13.05 20.73
CA VAL A 179 1.95 -13.06 22.18
C VAL A 179 1.30 -11.86 22.86
N VAL A 180 1.32 -10.69 22.21
CA VAL A 180 0.76 -9.46 22.76
C VAL A 180 -0.59 -9.19 22.10
N GLN A 181 -1.65 -9.17 22.91
CA GLN A 181 -2.95 -8.70 22.42
C GLN A 181 -2.93 -7.18 22.37
N ILE A 182 -3.11 -6.64 21.16
CA ILE A 182 -3.24 -5.21 20.95
C ILE A 182 -4.73 -4.88 20.97
N GLU A 183 -5.15 -4.08 21.93
CA GLU A 183 -6.55 -3.71 22.10
C GLU A 183 -7.13 -3.05 20.83
N GLY A 184 -8.30 -3.48 20.40
CA GLY A 184 -8.95 -2.97 19.19
C GLY A 184 -8.51 -3.61 17.87
N MET A 185 -7.52 -4.49 17.86
CA MET A 185 -7.13 -5.27 16.68
C MET A 185 -7.79 -6.64 16.69
N LEU A 186 -8.62 -6.91 15.67
CA LEU A 186 -9.13 -8.26 15.39
C LEU A 186 -8.01 -9.09 14.77
N THR A 187 -7.10 -9.58 15.60
CA THR A 187 -5.84 -10.19 15.18
C THR A 187 -6.03 -11.63 14.69
N ARG A 188 -6.59 -11.81 13.52
CA ARG A 188 -6.48 -13.09 12.80
C ARG A 188 -5.22 -13.17 11.96
N GLN A 189 -4.49 -12.07 11.81
CA GLN A 189 -3.28 -12.01 11.01
C GLN A 189 -2.05 -12.24 11.86
N GLY A 190 -1.15 -13.06 11.32
CA GLY A 190 0.15 -13.28 11.90
C GLY A 190 1.00 -12.00 11.96
N ALA A 191 1.99 -12.01 12.84
CA ALA A 191 2.97 -10.93 12.92
C ALA A 191 3.84 -10.88 11.65
N VAL A 192 4.15 -9.67 11.18
CA VAL A 192 5.15 -9.45 10.12
C VAL A 192 6.53 -9.15 10.70
N SER A 193 6.61 -8.83 11.99
CA SER A 193 7.86 -8.69 12.73
C SER A 193 7.71 -9.12 14.18
N ALA A 194 8.83 -9.36 14.87
CA ALA A 194 8.82 -9.79 16.28
C ALA A 194 8.41 -8.67 17.25
N ALA A 195 8.62 -7.40 16.86
CA ALA A 195 8.28 -6.25 17.69
C ALA A 195 6.89 -5.71 17.33
N PRO A 196 5.90 -5.74 18.25
CA PRO A 196 4.53 -5.36 17.94
C PRO A 196 4.36 -3.88 17.57
N PHE A 197 5.28 -3.02 18.01
CA PHE A 197 5.23 -1.57 17.81
C PHE A 197 6.40 -1.03 16.95
N GLY A 198 7.09 -1.91 16.22
CA GLY A 198 8.23 -1.55 15.40
C GLY A 198 9.56 -1.64 16.13
N SER A 199 10.65 -1.46 15.40
CA SER A 199 12.02 -1.68 15.87
C SER A 199 12.86 -0.40 16.01
N ALA A 200 12.36 0.75 15.58
CA ALA A 200 13.08 2.02 15.64
C ALA A 200 12.76 2.83 16.91
N SER A 201 12.31 2.19 17.93
CA SER A 201 12.08 2.77 19.24
C SER A 201 13.40 2.88 20.01
N ILE A 202 14.11 3.94 19.80
CA ILE A 202 15.32 4.26 20.57
C ILE A 202 15.07 5.54 21.34
#